data_ae6396ddb65df8d83b834da05738929d
#
_entry.id   ae6396ddb65df8d83b834da05738929d
#
_cell.length_a   1.000
_cell.length_b   1.000
_cell.length_c   1.000
_cell.angle_alpha   90.00
_cell.angle_beta   90.00
_cell.angle_gamma   90.00
#
_symmetry.space_group_name_H-M   'P 1'
#
loop_
_entity.id
_entity.type
_entity.pdbx_description
1 polymer ?
#
loop_
_entity_poly.entity_id
_entity_poly.type
_entity_poly.pdbx_seq_one_letter_code
_entity_poly.pdbx_strand_id
1 'polypeptide(L)'
;MKKLISLLLVLAMALTLVACGGSKTTETQAAAPAETQAAAEPAADVTTYKVGVAIYQYNDNFMSLYKDEIKNYFATLETDTVKYEISMVDSKNDMGEQTNQIDTFITQGMDVIICNLVQTSSAEVIIDKVVAAGIPLILINREPLGDNGDESYPGIIDNPTVCYVGADARQSGTYQGEIVLSLDNKGDINGDGVVSYVMVVGDPENPDAQYRTEYSIKALTDAGVEVKELVKNVGNWDQTKGQEIVAAALAQYGDDIEVVFCNNDGMALGAYAAITAAGRKVGEDIYLLGVDALAECQEMVQNGEMTGTVLNDHIGQSHAAVDAAVKALNGEALENYYWVDYVKVDASYFG
;
A
#
# COMPACT_ATOMS: atom_id res chain seq x y z
N MET A 1 24.86 -8.20 -49.60
CA MET A 1 26.05 -7.62 -50.27
C MET A 1 26.91 -6.95 -49.20
N LYS A 2 28.16 -7.46 -49.14
CA LYS A 2 29.41 -6.82 -48.65
C LYS A 2 29.45 -6.40 -47.17
N LYS A 3 30.11 -7.14 -46.28
CA LYS A 3 31.56 -7.33 -45.99
C LYS A 3 32.05 -6.37 -44.91
N LEU A 4 32.43 -6.94 -43.74
CA LEU A 4 33.79 -7.14 -43.20
C LEU A 4 34.54 -5.84 -42.87
N ILE A 5 35.15 -5.66 -41.69
CA ILE A 5 36.49 -6.14 -41.29
C ILE A 5 36.77 -5.71 -39.84
N SER A 6 37.14 -6.66 -39.04
CA SER A 6 38.09 -6.79 -37.98
C SER A 6 39.27 -5.78 -37.93
N LEU A 7 39.77 -5.44 -36.75
CA LEU A 7 41.21 -5.51 -36.47
C LEU A 7 41.54 -5.57 -34.99
N LEU A 8 42.20 -6.64 -34.60
CA LEU A 8 43.00 -6.81 -33.38
C LEU A 8 44.25 -5.91 -33.46
N LEU A 9 44.77 -5.46 -32.32
CA LEU A 9 46.20 -5.24 -32.14
C LEU A 9 46.65 -5.57 -30.73
N VAL A 10 47.46 -6.61 -30.63
CA VAL A 10 48.32 -7.08 -29.54
C VAL A 10 49.72 -6.48 -29.81
N LEU A 11 50.46 -6.05 -28.75
CA LEU A 11 51.93 -6.10 -28.72
C LEU A 11 52.39 -5.53 -27.35
N ALA A 12 52.85 -6.32 -26.44
CA ALA A 12 54.16 -7.03 -26.29
C ALA A 12 55.28 -6.15 -25.73
N MET A 13 55.73 -6.57 -24.62
CA MET A 13 57.04 -6.55 -23.93
C MET A 13 58.22 -5.77 -24.54
N ALA A 14 58.94 -5.13 -23.62
CA ALA A 14 60.41 -5.12 -23.73
C ALA A 14 61.05 -5.06 -22.34
N LEU A 15 61.70 -6.14 -21.99
CA LEU A 15 62.79 -6.19 -20.98
C LEU A 15 64.01 -5.52 -21.53
N THR A 16 64.75 -4.76 -20.74
CA THR A 16 66.20 -4.58 -20.92
C THR A 16 66.92 -4.62 -19.58
N LEU A 17 67.66 -5.66 -19.44
CA LEU A 17 68.80 -5.80 -18.47
C LEU A 17 70.02 -5.08 -19.03
N VAL A 18 70.68 -4.25 -18.25
CA VAL A 18 72.13 -4.01 -18.40
C VAL A 18 72.76 -3.97 -17.01
N ALA A 19 73.75 -4.82 -16.84
CA ALA A 19 74.59 -4.94 -15.68
C ALA A 19 75.90 -4.16 -15.84
N CYS A 20 76.58 -3.96 -14.70
CA CYS A 20 77.98 -3.70 -14.44
C CYS A 20 78.29 -2.29 -13.92
N GLY A 21 78.71 -2.22 -12.66
CA GLY A 21 80.07 -2.30 -12.19
C GLY A 21 80.45 -1.18 -11.26
N GLY A 22 80.86 -1.52 -10.07
CA GLY A 22 81.99 -0.82 -9.41
C GLY A 22 81.74 0.04 -8.18
N SER A 23 82.31 -0.49 -7.06
CA SER A 23 83.03 0.16 -5.92
C SER A 23 82.24 0.80 -4.77
N LYS A 24 82.32 0.11 -3.67
CA LYS A 24 82.41 0.45 -2.21
C LYS A 24 82.37 1.94 -1.83
N THR A 25 81.41 2.27 -0.98
CA THR A 25 81.64 3.07 0.23
C THR A 25 80.60 2.65 1.29
N THR A 26 81.09 2.37 2.49
CA THR A 26 80.28 1.96 3.65
C THR A 26 79.75 3.22 4.30
N GLU A 27 78.43 3.39 4.26
CA GLU A 27 77.75 4.29 5.20
C GLU A 27 76.63 3.51 5.92
N THR A 28 76.74 3.55 7.24
CA THR A 28 75.81 2.95 8.18
C THR A 28 74.52 3.75 8.16
N GLN A 29 73.46 3.21 7.50
CA GLN A 29 72.14 3.81 7.53
C GLN A 29 71.33 3.09 8.62
N ALA A 30 70.84 3.88 9.59
CA ALA A 30 70.00 3.46 10.67
C ALA A 30 68.70 2.86 10.09
N ALA A 31 68.30 1.72 10.64
CA ALA A 31 67.02 1.06 10.30
C ALA A 31 65.84 1.94 10.68
N ALA A 32 65.02 2.30 9.71
CA ALA A 32 63.72 2.88 9.94
C ALA A 32 62.79 1.85 10.63
N PRO A 33 61.87 2.28 11.51
CA PRO A 33 60.93 1.37 12.14
C PRO A 33 60.01 0.76 11.08
N ALA A 34 59.82 -0.56 11.10
CA ALA A 34 58.85 -1.26 10.30
C ALA A 34 57.45 -0.72 10.64
N GLU A 35 56.79 -0.09 9.68
CA GLU A 35 55.37 0.18 9.78
C GLU A 35 54.66 -1.16 9.92
N THR A 36 54.06 -1.37 11.09
CA THR A 36 53.15 -2.49 11.32
C THR A 36 51.94 -2.22 10.47
N GLN A 37 51.80 -2.89 9.32
CA GLN A 37 50.50 -2.95 8.61
C GLN A 37 49.48 -3.50 9.60
N ALA A 38 48.55 -2.65 10.00
CA ALA A 38 47.36 -3.10 10.71
C ALA A 38 46.69 -4.15 9.84
N ALA A 39 46.50 -5.34 10.38
CA ALA A 39 45.71 -6.38 9.71
C ALA A 39 44.34 -5.80 9.45
N ALA A 40 43.89 -5.79 8.19
CA ALA A 40 42.53 -5.45 7.84
C ALA A 40 41.60 -6.38 8.63
N GLU A 41 40.67 -5.80 9.40
CA GLU A 41 39.62 -6.58 10.04
C GLU A 41 38.89 -7.39 8.95
N PRO A 42 38.58 -8.67 9.20
CA PRO A 42 37.80 -9.46 8.24
C PRO A 42 36.51 -8.71 7.97
N ALA A 43 36.19 -8.51 6.69
CA ALA A 43 34.88 -7.94 6.28
C ALA A 43 33.77 -8.76 6.94
N ALA A 44 32.88 -8.10 7.65
CA ALA A 44 31.76 -8.76 8.29
C ALA A 44 30.91 -9.49 7.19
N ASP A 45 30.50 -10.71 7.44
CA ASP A 45 29.65 -11.47 6.53
C ASP A 45 28.33 -10.70 6.38
N VAL A 46 27.96 -10.38 5.14
CA VAL A 46 26.71 -9.69 4.82
C VAL A 46 25.63 -10.72 4.57
N THR A 47 24.56 -10.68 5.36
CA THR A 47 23.33 -11.44 5.13
C THR A 47 22.40 -10.66 4.20
N THR A 48 22.00 -11.25 3.09
CA THR A 48 21.02 -10.64 2.18
C THR A 48 19.74 -11.48 2.19
N TYR A 49 18.66 -10.87 2.65
CA TYR A 49 17.33 -11.49 2.63
C TYR A 49 16.59 -11.14 1.33
N LYS A 50 15.95 -12.14 0.72
CA LYS A 50 15.11 -11.99 -0.46
C LYS A 50 13.66 -11.80 -0.03
N VAL A 51 13.06 -10.69 -0.40
CA VAL A 51 11.68 -10.32 -0.06
C VAL A 51 10.83 -10.30 -1.33
N GLY A 52 9.81 -11.17 -1.39
CA GLY A 52 8.81 -11.13 -2.46
C GLY A 52 7.65 -10.22 -2.05
N VAL A 53 7.25 -9.29 -2.92
CA VAL A 53 6.11 -8.41 -2.67
C VAL A 53 5.16 -8.47 -3.86
N ALA A 54 3.95 -9.03 -3.67
CA ALA A 54 2.91 -9.09 -4.68
C ALA A 54 1.81 -8.07 -4.36
N ILE A 55 1.62 -7.08 -5.24
CA ILE A 55 0.58 -6.05 -5.12
C ILE A 55 -0.53 -6.35 -6.12
N TYR A 56 -1.80 -6.27 -5.69
CA TYR A 56 -2.95 -6.64 -6.51
C TYR A 56 -3.00 -5.85 -7.83
N GLN A 57 -2.68 -4.56 -7.79
CA GLN A 57 -2.46 -3.73 -8.99
C GLN A 57 -1.68 -2.44 -8.64
N TYR A 58 -0.90 -1.92 -9.61
CA TYR A 58 -0.05 -0.75 -9.40
C TYR A 58 -0.74 0.59 -9.66
N ASN A 59 -1.84 0.61 -10.39
CA ASN A 59 -2.57 1.82 -10.74
C ASN A 59 -3.60 2.25 -9.67
N ASP A 60 -3.64 1.59 -8.53
CA ASP A 60 -4.39 2.02 -7.35
C ASP A 60 -3.62 3.13 -6.63
N ASN A 61 -4.29 4.25 -6.33
CA ASN A 61 -3.64 5.42 -5.73
C ASN A 61 -3.09 5.12 -4.33
N PHE A 62 -3.87 4.45 -3.47
CA PHE A 62 -3.45 4.07 -2.12
C PHE A 62 -2.31 3.04 -2.16
N MET A 63 -2.45 1.96 -2.94
CA MET A 63 -1.41 0.93 -3.04
C MET A 63 -0.13 1.43 -3.71
N SER A 64 -0.19 2.49 -4.52
CA SER A 64 1.03 3.15 -5.03
C SER A 64 1.86 3.76 -3.91
N LEU A 65 1.23 4.43 -2.95
CA LEU A 65 1.91 4.99 -1.76
C LEU A 65 2.43 3.87 -0.85
N TYR A 66 1.58 2.88 -0.59
CA TYR A 66 1.89 1.73 0.27
C TYR A 66 3.13 0.95 -0.21
N LYS A 67 3.15 0.55 -1.49
CA LYS A 67 4.27 -0.21 -2.07
C LYS A 67 5.59 0.56 -2.11
N ASP A 68 5.53 1.87 -2.33
CA ASP A 68 6.73 2.69 -2.35
C ASP A 68 7.29 2.86 -0.93
N GLU A 69 6.40 2.98 0.08
CA GLU A 69 6.82 3.07 1.48
C GLU A 69 7.39 1.73 2.01
N ILE A 70 6.88 0.57 1.57
CA ILE A 70 7.52 -0.73 1.87
C ILE A 70 9.01 -0.69 1.46
N LYS A 71 9.30 -0.24 0.23
CA LYS A 71 10.70 -0.16 -0.25
C LYS A 71 11.53 0.83 0.56
N ASN A 72 10.97 2.01 0.80
CA ASN A 72 11.65 3.06 1.56
C ASN A 72 11.99 2.57 2.96
N TYR A 73 11.05 1.95 3.64
CA TYR A 73 11.25 1.53 5.02
C TYR A 73 12.25 0.36 5.13
N PHE A 74 12.21 -0.66 4.25
CA PHE A 74 13.26 -1.67 4.19
C PHE A 74 14.65 -1.06 4.00
N ALA A 75 14.77 -0.04 3.13
CA ALA A 75 16.05 0.63 2.91
C ALA A 75 16.60 1.33 4.17
N THR A 76 15.71 1.81 5.06
CA THR A 76 16.12 2.41 6.34
C THR A 76 16.63 1.38 7.36
N LEU A 77 16.21 0.11 7.22
CA LEU A 77 16.59 -0.98 8.12
C LEU A 77 17.87 -1.70 7.69
N GLU A 78 18.42 -1.38 6.52
CA GLU A 78 19.70 -1.92 6.07
C GLU A 78 20.86 -1.46 6.92
N THR A 79 21.81 -2.38 7.14
CA THR A 79 23.06 -2.13 7.85
C THR A 79 24.25 -2.57 7.01
N ASP A 80 25.46 -2.46 7.54
CA ASP A 80 26.67 -2.98 6.88
C ASP A 80 26.66 -4.50 6.74
N THR A 81 25.86 -5.21 7.57
CA THR A 81 25.80 -6.67 7.63
C THR A 81 24.46 -7.26 7.23
N VAL A 82 23.41 -6.46 7.04
CA VAL A 82 22.05 -6.90 6.65
C VAL A 82 21.56 -6.10 5.46
N LYS A 83 21.11 -6.80 4.43
CA LYS A 83 20.54 -6.23 3.21
C LYS A 83 19.22 -6.90 2.84
N TYR A 84 18.36 -6.18 2.11
CA TYR A 84 17.08 -6.68 1.62
C TYR A 84 16.99 -6.55 0.10
N GLU A 85 16.88 -7.68 -0.60
CA GLU A 85 16.65 -7.73 -2.04
C GLU A 85 15.15 -7.88 -2.29
N ILE A 86 14.47 -6.79 -2.69
CA ILE A 86 13.02 -6.75 -2.85
C ILE A 86 12.64 -7.02 -4.30
N SER A 87 11.92 -8.11 -4.52
CA SER A 87 11.26 -8.44 -5.78
C SER A 87 9.77 -8.07 -5.69
N MET A 88 9.40 -6.93 -6.28
CA MET A 88 8.03 -6.42 -6.23
C MET A 88 7.34 -6.57 -7.58
N VAL A 89 6.12 -7.13 -7.60
CA VAL A 89 5.36 -7.44 -8.81
C VAL A 89 3.94 -6.87 -8.78
N ASP A 90 3.44 -6.53 -9.98
CA ASP A 90 2.06 -6.12 -10.23
C ASP A 90 1.24 -7.33 -10.66
N SER A 91 0.23 -7.69 -9.88
CA SER A 91 -0.68 -8.81 -10.20
C SER A 91 -1.79 -8.41 -11.19
N LYS A 92 -1.86 -7.13 -11.59
CA LYS A 92 -2.77 -6.60 -12.63
C LYS A 92 -4.24 -6.90 -12.39
N ASN A 93 -4.62 -7.02 -11.13
CA ASN A 93 -5.96 -7.44 -10.70
C ASN A 93 -6.39 -8.80 -11.29
N ASP A 94 -5.43 -9.73 -11.48
CA ASP A 94 -5.65 -11.08 -12.00
C ASP A 94 -5.15 -12.13 -11.01
N MET A 95 -6.08 -12.96 -10.49
CA MET A 95 -5.77 -14.03 -9.51
C MET A 95 -4.82 -15.10 -10.07
N GLY A 96 -4.94 -15.41 -11.36
CA GLY A 96 -4.08 -16.39 -12.02
C GLY A 96 -2.66 -15.86 -12.14
N GLU A 97 -2.50 -14.60 -12.53
CA GLU A 97 -1.20 -13.91 -12.55
C GLU A 97 -0.59 -13.89 -11.15
N GLN A 98 -1.35 -13.49 -10.12
CA GLN A 98 -0.85 -13.48 -8.74
C GLN A 98 -0.39 -14.86 -8.27
N THR A 99 -1.19 -15.90 -8.53
CA THR A 99 -0.83 -17.26 -8.17
C THR A 99 0.49 -17.71 -8.84
N ASN A 100 0.68 -17.39 -10.12
CA ASN A 100 1.93 -17.67 -10.84
C ASN A 100 3.13 -16.87 -10.30
N GLN A 101 2.90 -15.64 -9.86
CA GLN A 101 3.92 -14.81 -9.21
C GLN A 101 4.35 -15.39 -7.86
N ILE A 102 3.41 -15.88 -7.06
CA ILE A 102 3.70 -16.58 -5.80
C ILE A 102 4.50 -17.86 -6.07
N ASP A 103 4.13 -18.68 -7.07
CA ASP A 103 4.90 -19.87 -7.45
C ASP A 103 6.34 -19.49 -7.91
N THR A 104 6.49 -18.35 -8.55
CA THR A 104 7.79 -17.82 -8.94
C THR A 104 8.62 -17.43 -7.72
N PHE A 105 8.04 -16.72 -6.75
CA PHE A 105 8.71 -16.36 -5.50
C PHE A 105 9.17 -17.59 -4.72
N ILE A 106 8.32 -18.60 -4.61
CA ILE A 106 8.68 -19.87 -3.99
C ILE A 106 9.87 -20.53 -4.72
N THR A 107 9.83 -20.59 -6.06
CA THR A 107 10.90 -21.18 -6.86
C THR A 107 12.22 -20.42 -6.75
N GLN A 108 12.17 -19.10 -6.62
CA GLN A 108 13.33 -18.22 -6.44
C GLN A 108 13.91 -18.27 -5.02
N GLY A 109 13.21 -18.93 -4.10
CA GLY A 109 13.60 -19.07 -2.69
C GLY A 109 13.58 -17.72 -2.00
N MET A 110 12.43 -17.06 -2.00
CA MET A 110 12.21 -15.88 -1.15
C MET A 110 12.26 -16.29 0.32
N ASP A 111 12.84 -15.44 1.16
CA ASP A 111 12.94 -15.68 2.60
C ASP A 111 11.66 -15.24 3.33
N VAL A 112 10.89 -14.31 2.75
CA VAL A 112 9.58 -13.86 3.20
C VAL A 112 8.75 -13.35 2.02
N ILE A 113 7.43 -13.48 2.08
CA ILE A 113 6.51 -12.94 1.08
C ILE A 113 5.52 -11.99 1.74
N ILE A 114 5.36 -10.78 1.18
CA ILE A 114 4.31 -9.83 1.50
C ILE A 114 3.30 -9.87 0.35
N CYS A 115 2.03 -10.10 0.63
CA CYS A 115 1.01 -10.27 -0.41
C CYS A 115 -0.24 -9.43 -0.14
N ASN A 116 -0.53 -8.52 -1.07
CA ASN A 116 -1.82 -7.87 -1.18
C ASN A 116 -2.69 -8.67 -2.14
N LEU A 117 -3.66 -9.40 -1.62
CA LEU A 117 -4.49 -10.32 -2.40
C LEU A 117 -5.26 -9.60 -3.51
N VAL A 118 -5.33 -10.21 -4.70
CA VAL A 118 -6.24 -9.73 -5.76
C VAL A 118 -7.69 -9.90 -5.31
N GLN A 119 -8.03 -11.06 -4.77
CA GLN A 119 -9.32 -11.34 -4.15
C GLN A 119 -9.11 -12.16 -2.88
N THR A 120 -9.90 -11.90 -1.85
CA THR A 120 -9.79 -12.63 -0.58
C THR A 120 -10.14 -14.10 -0.71
N SER A 121 -10.94 -14.49 -1.69
CA SER A 121 -11.24 -15.88 -2.05
C SER A 121 -10.01 -16.70 -2.50
N SER A 122 -8.89 -16.03 -2.88
CA SER A 122 -7.64 -16.71 -3.22
C SER A 122 -6.73 -16.98 -2.02
N ALA A 123 -7.10 -16.50 -0.83
CA ALA A 123 -6.25 -16.55 0.37
C ALA A 123 -5.82 -17.98 0.71
N GLU A 124 -6.76 -18.94 0.77
CA GLU A 124 -6.47 -20.34 1.09
C GLU A 124 -5.40 -20.93 0.17
N VAL A 125 -5.57 -20.77 -1.14
CA VAL A 125 -4.63 -21.30 -2.14
C VAL A 125 -3.23 -20.69 -2.00
N ILE A 126 -3.14 -19.38 -1.76
CA ILE A 126 -1.86 -18.69 -1.61
C ILE A 126 -1.19 -19.08 -0.30
N ILE A 127 -1.93 -19.11 0.81
CA ILE A 127 -1.43 -19.52 2.12
C ILE A 127 -0.90 -20.94 2.07
N ASP A 128 -1.67 -21.90 1.57
CA ASP A 128 -1.29 -23.29 1.49
C ASP A 128 0.03 -23.49 0.72
N LYS A 129 0.18 -22.82 -0.42
CA LYS A 129 1.41 -22.88 -1.22
C LYS A 129 2.62 -22.33 -0.48
N VAL A 130 2.49 -21.17 0.15
CA VAL A 130 3.59 -20.48 0.82
C VAL A 130 3.99 -21.20 2.12
N VAL A 131 3.00 -21.65 2.90
CA VAL A 131 3.22 -22.46 4.11
C VAL A 131 3.86 -23.80 3.79
N ALA A 132 3.41 -24.50 2.74
CA ALA A 132 4.02 -25.76 2.28
C ALA A 132 5.48 -25.58 1.85
N ALA A 133 5.85 -24.41 1.37
CA ALA A 133 7.24 -24.05 1.03
C ALA A 133 8.09 -23.64 2.26
N GLY A 134 7.47 -23.49 3.43
CA GLY A 134 8.14 -23.07 4.67
C GLY A 134 8.53 -21.59 4.68
N ILE A 135 7.87 -20.75 3.87
CA ILE A 135 8.14 -19.33 3.75
C ILE A 135 7.12 -18.55 4.60
N PRO A 136 7.53 -17.58 5.43
CA PRO A 136 6.61 -16.67 6.11
C PRO A 136 5.81 -15.82 5.14
N LEU A 137 4.52 -15.60 5.45
CA LEU A 137 3.60 -14.81 4.63
C LEU A 137 2.95 -13.68 5.43
N ILE A 138 3.11 -12.46 4.95
CA ILE A 138 2.48 -11.28 5.48
C ILE A 138 1.39 -10.84 4.50
N LEU A 139 0.13 -11.07 4.84
CA LEU A 139 -1.01 -10.55 4.06
C LEU A 139 -1.24 -9.09 4.42
N ILE A 140 -1.54 -8.26 3.43
CA ILE A 140 -1.73 -6.81 3.63
C ILE A 140 -3.00 -6.28 2.98
N ASN A 141 -3.61 -5.27 3.59
CA ASN A 141 -4.71 -4.44 3.08
C ASN A 141 -6.03 -5.21 2.85
N ARG A 142 -6.09 -6.24 2.01
CA ARG A 142 -7.31 -7.01 1.75
C ARG A 142 -7.40 -8.18 2.72
N GLU A 143 -8.21 -8.01 3.77
CA GLU A 143 -8.35 -8.98 4.85
C GLU A 143 -9.10 -10.24 4.39
N PRO A 144 -8.52 -11.44 4.52
CA PRO A 144 -9.32 -12.68 4.44
C PRO A 144 -10.11 -12.85 5.74
N LEU A 145 -11.43 -12.98 5.60
CA LEU A 145 -12.35 -13.11 6.72
C LEU A 145 -12.69 -14.57 7.00
N GLY A 146 -12.94 -14.88 8.27
CA GLY A 146 -13.53 -16.14 8.66
C GLY A 146 -14.98 -16.30 8.17
N ASP A 147 -15.58 -17.48 8.39
CA ASP A 147 -16.93 -17.83 7.91
C ASP A 147 -18.03 -16.87 8.40
N ASN A 148 -17.80 -16.18 9.52
CA ASN A 148 -18.73 -15.22 10.11
C ASN A 148 -18.39 -13.76 9.76
N GLY A 149 -17.43 -13.53 8.87
CA GLY A 149 -16.94 -12.18 8.54
C GLY A 149 -16.14 -11.55 9.66
N ASP A 150 -15.38 -12.34 10.41
CA ASP A 150 -14.56 -11.91 11.55
C ASP A 150 -13.08 -12.28 11.38
N GLU A 151 -12.24 -11.91 12.35
CA GLU A 151 -10.79 -12.15 12.43
C GLU A 151 -10.43 -13.63 12.72
N SER A 152 -11.33 -14.56 12.46
CA SER A 152 -11.15 -15.99 12.75
C SER A 152 -10.70 -16.80 11.53
N TYR A 153 -10.10 -16.17 10.52
CA TYR A 153 -9.69 -16.87 9.29
C TYR A 153 -8.67 -17.98 9.59
N PRO A 154 -9.02 -19.27 9.39
CA PRO A 154 -8.17 -20.40 9.79
C PRO A 154 -6.77 -20.37 9.19
N GLY A 155 -6.64 -19.88 7.95
CA GLY A 155 -5.36 -19.76 7.28
C GLY A 155 -4.36 -18.83 7.99
N ILE A 156 -4.83 -17.91 8.85
CA ILE A 156 -3.99 -17.05 9.67
C ILE A 156 -3.83 -17.64 11.06
N ILE A 157 -4.93 -17.92 11.76
CA ILE A 157 -4.86 -18.32 13.18
C ILE A 157 -4.23 -19.68 13.42
N ASP A 158 -4.29 -20.59 12.45
CA ASP A 158 -3.72 -21.92 12.55
C ASP A 158 -2.25 -22.00 12.05
N ASN A 159 -1.73 -20.91 11.47
CA ASN A 159 -0.39 -20.87 10.88
C ASN A 159 0.49 -19.79 11.53
N PRO A 160 1.43 -20.15 12.42
CA PRO A 160 2.24 -19.18 13.16
C PRO A 160 3.23 -18.38 12.29
N THR A 161 3.37 -18.71 11.00
CA THR A 161 4.20 -18.00 10.02
C THR A 161 3.39 -17.13 9.08
N VAL A 162 2.06 -17.01 9.30
CA VAL A 162 1.16 -16.19 8.50
C VAL A 162 0.53 -15.11 9.39
N CYS A 163 0.51 -13.88 8.93
CA CYS A 163 -0.22 -12.81 9.60
C CYS A 163 -0.91 -11.89 8.60
N TYR A 164 -1.81 -11.06 9.12
CA TYR A 164 -2.43 -9.97 8.37
C TYR A 164 -2.04 -8.62 8.97
N VAL A 165 -1.78 -7.64 8.12
CA VAL A 165 -1.51 -6.25 8.48
C VAL A 165 -2.47 -5.35 7.71
N GLY A 166 -3.25 -4.54 8.40
CA GLY A 166 -4.21 -3.65 7.76
C GLY A 166 -4.94 -2.76 8.75
N ALA A 167 -6.09 -2.27 8.34
CA ALA A 167 -6.95 -1.41 9.13
C ALA A 167 -8.39 -1.93 9.11
N ASP A 168 -9.14 -1.78 10.21
CA ASP A 168 -10.55 -2.21 10.26
C ASP A 168 -11.44 -1.26 9.47
N ALA A 169 -11.88 -1.69 8.29
CA ALA A 169 -12.68 -0.88 7.39
C ALA A 169 -14.06 -0.47 7.98
N ARG A 170 -14.56 -1.18 9.01
CA ARG A 170 -15.76 -0.76 9.76
C ARG A 170 -15.55 0.60 10.42
N GLN A 171 -14.35 0.86 10.93
CA GLN A 171 -13.98 2.15 11.52
C GLN A 171 -14.03 3.26 10.48
N SER A 172 -13.49 3.04 9.27
CA SER A 172 -13.49 4.06 8.22
C SER A 172 -14.89 4.41 7.73
N GLY A 173 -15.77 3.42 7.52
CA GLY A 173 -17.18 3.67 7.19
C GLY A 173 -17.88 4.47 8.30
N THR A 174 -17.71 4.04 9.55
CA THR A 174 -18.26 4.75 10.72
C THR A 174 -17.80 6.21 10.73
N TYR A 175 -16.53 6.47 10.48
CA TYR A 175 -15.98 7.84 10.46
C TYR A 175 -16.54 8.69 9.31
N GLN A 176 -16.82 8.13 8.12
CA GLN A 176 -17.53 8.86 7.06
C GLN A 176 -18.92 9.31 7.55
N GLY A 177 -19.69 8.41 8.17
CA GLY A 177 -21.00 8.75 8.72
C GLY A 177 -20.91 9.77 9.86
N GLU A 178 -19.93 9.65 10.75
CA GLU A 178 -19.71 10.60 11.85
C GLU A 178 -19.30 11.99 11.35
N ILE A 179 -18.55 12.10 10.24
CA ILE A 179 -18.27 13.41 9.62
C ILE A 179 -19.59 14.06 9.17
N VAL A 180 -20.50 13.31 8.53
CA VAL A 180 -21.83 13.84 8.16
C VAL A 180 -22.63 14.24 9.40
N LEU A 181 -22.62 13.42 10.45
CA LEU A 181 -23.33 13.72 11.72
C LEU A 181 -22.79 14.97 12.43
N SER A 182 -21.53 15.34 12.19
CA SER A 182 -20.93 16.54 12.77
C SER A 182 -21.37 17.84 12.12
N LEU A 183 -22.00 17.78 10.93
CA LEU A 183 -22.55 18.93 10.23
C LEU A 183 -23.79 19.47 10.96
N ASP A 184 -24.03 20.77 10.92
CA ASP A 184 -25.15 21.43 11.61
C ASP A 184 -26.51 20.84 11.21
N ASN A 185 -26.66 20.46 9.93
CA ASN A 185 -27.87 19.85 9.38
C ASN A 185 -27.80 18.30 9.33
N LYS A 186 -26.69 17.69 9.77
CA LYS A 186 -26.44 16.24 9.75
C LYS A 186 -26.64 15.60 8.38
N GLY A 187 -26.35 16.35 7.30
CA GLY A 187 -26.47 15.90 5.93
C GLY A 187 -27.82 16.22 5.26
N ASP A 188 -28.84 16.60 6.00
CA ASP A 188 -30.16 17.03 5.49
C ASP A 188 -30.09 18.51 5.05
N ILE A 189 -29.77 18.72 3.78
CA ILE A 189 -29.56 20.07 3.20
C ILE A 189 -30.89 20.75 2.91
N ASN A 190 -31.88 19.99 2.43
CA ASN A 190 -33.18 20.52 2.02
C ASN A 190 -34.15 20.69 3.20
N GLY A 191 -33.87 20.09 4.37
CA GLY A 191 -34.64 20.21 5.60
C GLY A 191 -35.91 19.38 5.61
N ASP A 192 -36.01 18.32 4.80
CA ASP A 192 -37.18 17.45 4.74
C ASP A 192 -37.17 16.31 5.77
N GLY A 193 -36.07 16.15 6.50
CA GLY A 193 -35.86 15.15 7.53
C GLY A 193 -35.25 13.85 7.04
N VAL A 194 -34.86 13.76 5.77
CA VAL A 194 -34.30 12.54 5.14
C VAL A 194 -33.01 12.88 4.41
N VAL A 195 -31.90 12.21 4.71
CA VAL A 195 -30.65 12.37 3.98
C VAL A 195 -30.64 11.50 2.73
N SER A 196 -30.79 12.11 1.57
CA SER A 196 -30.77 11.44 0.27
C SER A 196 -29.34 11.31 -0.26
N TYR A 197 -28.86 10.09 -0.53
CA TYR A 197 -27.45 9.86 -0.83
C TYR A 197 -27.18 9.03 -2.09
N VAL A 198 -25.97 9.21 -2.61
CA VAL A 198 -25.33 8.37 -3.63
C VAL A 198 -24.16 7.62 -2.98
N MET A 199 -24.08 6.31 -3.25
CA MET A 199 -22.98 5.45 -2.81
C MET A 199 -22.15 4.96 -3.99
N VAL A 200 -20.86 5.31 -4.03
CA VAL A 200 -19.90 4.85 -5.02
C VAL A 200 -19.04 3.78 -4.37
N VAL A 201 -19.31 2.52 -4.71
CA VAL A 201 -18.77 1.33 -4.07
C VAL A 201 -17.43 0.95 -4.71
N GLY A 202 -16.48 0.50 -3.92
CA GLY A 202 -15.21 -0.08 -4.40
C GLY A 202 -15.40 -1.42 -5.11
N ASP A 203 -14.41 -2.30 -5.00
CA ASP A 203 -14.51 -3.68 -5.46
C ASP A 203 -15.40 -4.48 -4.49
N PRO A 204 -16.55 -5.03 -4.94
CA PRO A 204 -17.47 -5.73 -4.05
C PRO A 204 -16.91 -7.05 -3.48
N GLU A 205 -15.85 -7.60 -4.07
CA GLU A 205 -15.14 -8.78 -3.53
C GLU A 205 -14.13 -8.40 -2.43
N ASN A 206 -13.92 -7.10 -2.20
CA ASN A 206 -13.07 -6.62 -1.12
C ASN A 206 -13.92 -6.28 0.12
N PRO A 207 -13.64 -6.87 1.29
CA PRO A 207 -14.33 -6.56 2.54
C PRO A 207 -14.36 -5.07 2.88
N ASP A 208 -13.30 -4.32 2.56
CA ASP A 208 -13.25 -2.87 2.76
C ASP A 208 -14.40 -2.15 2.08
N ALA A 209 -14.73 -2.50 0.84
CA ALA A 209 -15.83 -1.89 0.12
C ALA A 209 -17.18 -2.20 0.77
N GLN A 210 -17.36 -3.42 1.25
CA GLN A 210 -18.59 -3.84 1.94
C GLN A 210 -18.75 -3.08 3.25
N TYR A 211 -17.72 -3.06 4.09
CA TYR A 211 -17.76 -2.40 5.41
C TYR A 211 -17.85 -0.88 5.31
N ARG A 212 -17.09 -0.24 4.41
CA ARG A 212 -17.20 1.21 4.18
C ARG A 212 -18.62 1.59 3.75
N THR A 213 -19.22 0.79 2.85
CA THR A 213 -20.61 1.00 2.37
C THR A 213 -21.62 0.81 3.50
N GLU A 214 -21.51 -0.25 4.28
CA GLU A 214 -22.47 -0.57 5.35
C GLU A 214 -22.35 0.42 6.50
N TYR A 215 -21.14 0.61 7.02
CA TYR A 215 -20.94 1.33 8.27
C TYR A 215 -21.08 2.85 8.15
N SER A 216 -20.88 3.43 6.94
CA SER A 216 -21.17 4.84 6.71
C SER A 216 -22.66 5.15 6.87
N ILE A 217 -23.51 4.28 6.37
CA ILE A 217 -24.96 4.43 6.48
C ILE A 217 -25.44 4.01 7.88
N LYS A 218 -24.85 2.95 8.43
CA LYS A 218 -25.17 2.49 9.79
C LYS A 218 -24.89 3.57 10.83
N ALA A 219 -23.84 4.34 10.74
CA ALA A 219 -23.55 5.44 11.65
C ALA A 219 -24.68 6.50 11.65
N LEU A 220 -25.21 6.83 10.48
CA LEU A 220 -26.35 7.76 10.36
C LEU A 220 -27.63 7.17 10.97
N THR A 221 -27.95 5.93 10.62
CA THR A 221 -29.20 5.28 11.08
C THR A 221 -29.17 4.99 12.58
N ASP A 222 -28.03 4.58 13.15
CA ASP A 222 -27.87 4.38 14.60
C ASP A 222 -28.01 5.70 15.38
N ALA A 223 -27.68 6.84 14.75
CA ALA A 223 -27.90 8.17 15.32
C ALA A 223 -29.34 8.69 15.11
N GLY A 224 -30.22 7.89 14.50
CA GLY A 224 -31.63 8.21 14.27
C GLY A 224 -31.89 9.12 13.06
N VAL A 225 -30.91 9.25 12.14
CA VAL A 225 -31.09 9.97 10.87
C VAL A 225 -31.80 9.05 9.89
N GLU A 226 -32.90 9.53 9.29
CA GLU A 226 -33.57 8.84 8.19
C GLU A 226 -32.74 9.04 6.91
N VAL A 227 -32.49 7.95 6.17
CA VAL A 227 -31.66 7.98 4.97
C VAL A 227 -32.39 7.38 3.76
N LYS A 228 -32.08 7.88 2.57
CA LYS A 228 -32.63 7.38 1.31
C LYS A 228 -31.54 7.16 0.28
N GLU A 229 -31.32 5.89 -0.07
CA GLU A 229 -30.42 5.53 -1.16
C GLU A 229 -31.03 5.90 -2.51
N LEU A 230 -30.44 6.83 -3.23
CA LEU A 230 -30.85 7.20 -4.58
C LEU A 230 -30.13 6.35 -5.62
N VAL A 231 -28.83 6.15 -5.43
CA VAL A 231 -27.97 5.34 -6.32
C VAL A 231 -26.92 4.62 -5.48
N LYS A 232 -26.70 3.34 -5.79
CA LYS A 232 -25.55 2.58 -5.34
C LYS A 232 -24.95 1.82 -6.52
N ASN A 233 -23.72 2.20 -6.94
CA ASN A 233 -23.06 1.60 -8.08
C ASN A 233 -21.58 1.33 -7.80
N VAL A 234 -21.05 0.30 -8.48
CA VAL A 234 -19.67 -0.16 -8.32
C VAL A 234 -18.73 0.65 -9.20
N GLY A 235 -17.79 1.34 -8.55
CA GLY A 235 -16.72 2.14 -9.17
C GLY A 235 -15.37 1.45 -9.20
N ASN A 236 -15.20 0.30 -8.51
CA ASN A 236 -13.97 -0.51 -8.52
C ASN A 236 -12.68 0.31 -8.22
N TRP A 237 -12.76 1.25 -7.28
CA TRP A 237 -11.66 2.15 -6.87
C TRP A 237 -11.20 3.13 -7.96
N ASP A 238 -11.85 3.14 -9.12
CA ASP A 238 -11.46 3.89 -10.32
C ASP A 238 -12.06 5.30 -10.32
N GLN A 239 -11.22 6.32 -10.50
CA GLN A 239 -11.60 7.72 -10.53
C GLN A 239 -12.58 8.05 -11.66
N THR A 240 -12.37 7.51 -12.86
CA THR A 240 -13.23 7.76 -14.02
C THR A 240 -14.62 7.18 -13.79
N LYS A 241 -14.70 5.98 -13.20
CA LYS A 241 -15.98 5.37 -12.85
C LYS A 241 -16.72 6.15 -11.75
N GLY A 242 -15.99 6.66 -10.76
CA GLY A 242 -16.55 7.58 -9.76
C GLY A 242 -17.23 8.78 -10.43
N GLN A 243 -16.53 9.40 -11.39
CA GLN A 243 -17.08 10.52 -12.17
C GLN A 243 -18.32 10.12 -12.98
N GLU A 244 -18.28 9.01 -13.71
CA GLU A 244 -19.39 8.52 -14.54
C GLU A 244 -20.64 8.25 -13.69
N ILE A 245 -20.49 7.56 -12.54
CA ILE A 245 -21.59 7.21 -11.64
C ILE A 245 -22.23 8.48 -11.08
N VAL A 246 -21.46 9.43 -10.58
CA VAL A 246 -21.99 10.63 -9.96
C VAL A 246 -22.60 11.58 -11.02
N ALA A 247 -21.99 11.69 -12.21
CA ALA A 247 -22.55 12.46 -13.31
C ALA A 247 -23.93 11.91 -13.73
N ALA A 248 -24.09 10.58 -13.83
CA ALA A 248 -25.36 9.95 -14.15
C ALA A 248 -26.40 10.16 -13.03
N ALA A 249 -25.98 10.07 -11.76
CA ALA A 249 -26.85 10.31 -10.62
C ALA A 249 -27.35 11.78 -10.59
N LEU A 250 -26.45 12.75 -10.81
CA LEU A 250 -26.80 14.18 -10.86
C LEU A 250 -27.73 14.49 -12.02
N ALA A 251 -27.56 13.85 -13.18
CA ALA A 251 -28.50 14.02 -14.32
C ALA A 251 -29.89 13.47 -14.03
N GLN A 252 -30.00 12.46 -13.17
CA GLN A 252 -31.29 11.82 -12.84
C GLN A 252 -31.99 12.49 -11.65
N TYR A 253 -31.24 12.86 -10.61
CA TYR A 253 -31.80 13.29 -9.33
C TYR A 253 -31.51 14.77 -9.01
N GLY A 254 -30.54 15.40 -9.70
CA GLY A 254 -30.25 16.83 -9.55
C GLY A 254 -30.01 17.23 -8.10
N ASP A 255 -30.81 18.18 -7.63
CA ASP A 255 -30.69 18.75 -6.30
C ASP A 255 -31.21 17.84 -5.16
N ASP A 256 -31.87 16.72 -5.50
CA ASP A 256 -32.29 15.73 -4.51
C ASP A 256 -31.11 14.98 -3.88
N ILE A 257 -29.90 15.03 -4.50
CA ILE A 257 -28.70 14.41 -3.93
C ILE A 257 -28.09 15.34 -2.90
N GLU A 258 -28.00 14.91 -1.65
CA GLU A 258 -27.44 15.69 -0.56
C GLU A 258 -26.04 15.23 -0.16
N VAL A 259 -25.81 13.90 -0.15
CA VAL A 259 -24.50 13.32 0.24
C VAL A 259 -24.03 12.32 -0.83
N VAL A 260 -22.75 12.42 -1.18
CA VAL A 260 -22.04 11.43 -2.00
C VAL A 260 -21.00 10.74 -1.14
N PHE A 261 -21.21 9.46 -0.86
CA PHE A 261 -20.23 8.60 -0.22
C PHE A 261 -19.42 7.86 -1.28
N CYS A 262 -18.11 8.00 -1.22
CA CYS A 262 -17.17 7.21 -2.02
C CYS A 262 -16.36 6.30 -1.10
N ASN A 263 -16.20 5.02 -1.47
CA ASN A 263 -15.43 4.10 -0.66
C ASN A 263 -13.92 4.39 -0.69
N ASN A 264 -13.42 5.22 -1.63
CA ASN A 264 -12.05 5.75 -1.61
C ASN A 264 -11.96 7.15 -2.20
N ASP A 265 -10.84 7.81 -1.99
CA ASP A 265 -10.54 9.16 -2.46
C ASP A 265 -10.40 9.21 -3.99
N GLY A 266 -9.87 8.17 -4.63
CA GLY A 266 -9.79 8.12 -6.09
C GLY A 266 -11.17 8.32 -6.74
N MET A 267 -12.18 7.58 -6.27
CA MET A 267 -13.56 7.76 -6.76
C MET A 267 -14.17 9.10 -6.32
N ALA A 268 -13.79 9.62 -5.14
CA ALA A 268 -14.25 10.93 -4.66
C ALA A 268 -13.72 12.08 -5.52
N LEU A 269 -12.47 12.03 -5.99
CA LEU A 269 -11.92 12.97 -6.96
C LEU A 269 -12.71 12.98 -8.28
N GLY A 270 -13.11 11.79 -8.75
CA GLY A 270 -13.99 11.67 -9.90
C GLY A 270 -15.38 12.26 -9.63
N ALA A 271 -15.95 11.97 -8.46
CA ALA A 271 -17.23 12.52 -8.03
C ALA A 271 -17.20 14.06 -7.96
N TYR A 272 -16.14 14.64 -7.41
CA TYR A 272 -15.93 16.09 -7.35
C TYR A 272 -15.95 16.73 -8.74
N ALA A 273 -15.27 16.11 -9.71
CA ALA A 273 -15.27 16.61 -11.09
C ALA A 273 -16.70 16.59 -11.70
N ALA A 274 -17.51 15.58 -11.40
CA ALA A 274 -18.89 15.51 -11.85
C ALA A 274 -19.78 16.56 -11.15
N ILE A 275 -19.63 16.74 -9.84
CA ILE A 275 -20.37 17.73 -9.03
C ILE A 275 -20.09 19.14 -9.56
N THR A 276 -18.83 19.49 -9.77
CA THR A 276 -18.40 20.80 -10.27
C THR A 276 -18.91 21.05 -11.70
N ALA A 277 -18.84 20.02 -12.57
CA ALA A 277 -19.33 20.12 -13.95
C ALA A 277 -20.86 20.32 -14.00
N ALA A 278 -21.60 19.80 -13.02
CA ALA A 278 -23.05 20.03 -12.87
C ALA A 278 -23.37 21.41 -12.28
N GLY A 279 -22.35 22.21 -11.90
CA GLY A 279 -22.51 23.54 -11.30
C GLY A 279 -22.87 23.51 -9.82
N ARG A 280 -22.78 22.36 -9.16
CA ARG A 280 -23.02 22.21 -7.73
C ARG A 280 -21.74 22.46 -6.92
N LYS A 281 -21.88 22.78 -5.66
CA LYS A 281 -20.78 23.21 -4.81
C LYS A 281 -20.76 22.42 -3.50
N VAL A 282 -19.67 21.68 -3.30
CA VAL A 282 -19.45 20.90 -2.08
C VAL A 282 -19.42 21.85 -0.86
N GLY A 283 -20.06 21.42 0.22
CA GLY A 283 -20.17 22.18 1.46
C GLY A 283 -21.29 23.21 1.47
N GLU A 284 -21.93 23.52 0.32
CA GLU A 284 -23.05 24.44 0.21
C GLU A 284 -24.36 23.72 -0.14
N ASP A 285 -24.37 22.94 -1.22
CA ASP A 285 -25.56 22.30 -1.73
C ASP A 285 -25.43 20.79 -1.94
N ILE A 286 -24.25 20.23 -1.65
CA ILE A 286 -23.97 18.79 -1.67
C ILE A 286 -22.78 18.50 -0.76
N TYR A 287 -22.74 17.34 -0.13
CA TYR A 287 -21.60 16.85 0.66
C TYR A 287 -20.89 15.71 -0.07
N LEU A 288 -19.56 15.65 0.08
CA LEU A 288 -18.70 14.64 -0.56
C LEU A 288 -17.73 14.02 0.45
N LEU A 289 -17.76 12.70 0.59
CA LEU A 289 -16.93 11.91 1.50
C LEU A 289 -16.05 10.92 0.73
N GLY A 290 -14.81 10.77 1.19
CA GLY A 290 -13.86 9.77 0.69
C GLY A 290 -13.23 8.93 1.81
N VAL A 291 -12.27 8.11 1.45
CA VAL A 291 -11.38 7.35 2.35
C VAL A 291 -10.02 7.28 1.67
N ASP A 292 -8.97 7.32 2.40
CA ASP A 292 -7.52 7.20 2.21
C ASP A 292 -6.77 8.44 2.66
N ALA A 293 -7.41 9.63 2.66
CA ALA A 293 -6.82 10.94 2.92
C ALA A 293 -5.58 11.17 2.04
N LEU A 294 -5.73 10.97 0.72
CA LEU A 294 -4.70 11.34 -0.25
C LEU A 294 -4.36 12.83 -0.07
N ALA A 295 -3.10 13.22 -0.30
CA ALA A 295 -2.64 14.59 -0.09
C ALA A 295 -3.53 15.63 -0.80
N GLU A 296 -3.97 15.35 -2.03
CA GLU A 296 -4.91 16.18 -2.79
C GLU A 296 -6.26 16.31 -2.08
N CYS A 297 -6.82 15.20 -1.54
CA CYS A 297 -8.08 15.23 -0.82
C CYS A 297 -7.99 15.94 0.52
N GLN A 298 -6.86 15.84 1.23
CA GLN A 298 -6.62 16.64 2.43
C GLN A 298 -6.62 18.14 2.11
N GLU A 299 -5.97 18.55 1.02
CA GLU A 299 -5.99 19.94 0.55
C GLU A 299 -7.41 20.39 0.17
N MET A 300 -8.20 19.53 -0.50
CA MET A 300 -9.60 19.80 -0.84
C MET A 300 -10.47 19.96 0.42
N VAL A 301 -10.24 19.18 1.48
CA VAL A 301 -10.94 19.36 2.76
C VAL A 301 -10.61 20.71 3.38
N GLN A 302 -9.33 21.10 3.39
CA GLN A 302 -8.91 22.44 3.89
C GLN A 302 -9.55 23.57 3.11
N ASN A 303 -9.75 23.42 1.82
CA ASN A 303 -10.33 24.44 0.93
C ASN A 303 -11.87 24.42 0.92
N GLY A 304 -12.52 23.44 1.56
CA GLY A 304 -13.97 23.26 1.53
C GLY A 304 -14.51 22.68 0.20
N GLU A 305 -13.63 22.07 -0.59
CA GLU A 305 -13.96 21.38 -1.85
C GLU A 305 -14.30 19.91 -1.64
N MET A 306 -14.08 19.39 -0.44
CA MET A 306 -14.47 18.07 0.03
C MET A 306 -14.93 18.19 1.48
N THR A 307 -16.02 17.50 1.84
CA THR A 307 -16.59 17.57 3.20
C THR A 307 -15.68 16.87 4.20
N GLY A 308 -15.10 15.75 3.81
CA GLY A 308 -14.15 15.01 4.61
C GLY A 308 -13.70 13.73 3.96
N THR A 309 -12.60 13.21 4.48
CA THR A 309 -12.06 11.90 4.15
C THR A 309 -11.62 11.18 5.42
N VAL A 310 -11.16 9.96 5.30
CA VAL A 310 -10.67 9.17 6.44
C VAL A 310 -9.27 8.69 6.11
N LEU A 311 -8.29 9.07 6.93
CA LEU A 311 -6.89 8.65 6.74
C LEU A 311 -6.79 7.13 6.91
N ASN A 312 -6.46 6.46 5.84
CA ASN A 312 -5.98 5.11 5.79
C ASN A 312 -4.45 5.18 5.84
N ASP A 313 -3.85 4.93 7.00
CA ASP A 313 -2.43 5.22 7.23
C ASP A 313 -1.53 4.23 6.49
N HIS A 314 -1.20 4.55 5.22
CA HIS A 314 -0.29 3.74 4.40
C HIS A 314 1.14 3.67 4.97
N ILE A 315 1.59 4.69 5.71
CA ILE A 315 2.91 4.68 6.35
C ILE A 315 2.90 3.70 7.51
N GLY A 316 1.97 3.84 8.44
CA GLY A 316 1.85 2.95 9.60
C GLY A 316 1.66 1.48 9.19
N GLN A 317 0.78 1.22 8.21
CA GLN A 317 0.56 -0.14 7.70
C GLN A 317 1.79 -0.70 6.98
N SER A 318 2.49 0.09 6.16
CA SER A 318 3.71 -0.35 5.48
C SER A 318 4.81 -0.70 6.48
N HIS A 319 5.00 0.15 7.50
CA HIS A 319 5.98 -0.10 8.55
C HIS A 319 5.63 -1.36 9.34
N ALA A 320 4.37 -1.54 9.74
CA ALA A 320 3.93 -2.75 10.44
C ALA A 320 4.13 -4.02 9.61
N ALA A 321 3.88 -3.97 8.28
CA ALA A 321 4.10 -5.10 7.39
C ALA A 321 5.57 -5.45 7.24
N VAL A 322 6.45 -4.46 7.12
CA VAL A 322 7.91 -4.64 7.06
C VAL A 322 8.45 -5.15 8.39
N ASP A 323 7.99 -4.60 9.52
CA ASP A 323 8.41 -5.05 10.86
C ASP A 323 7.98 -6.51 11.10
N ALA A 324 6.78 -6.90 10.69
CA ALA A 324 6.33 -8.29 10.73
C ALA A 324 7.21 -9.20 9.86
N ALA A 325 7.56 -8.75 8.65
CA ALA A 325 8.47 -9.49 7.77
C ALA A 325 9.86 -9.65 8.40
N VAL A 326 10.43 -8.60 9.01
CA VAL A 326 11.73 -8.64 9.69
C VAL A 326 11.69 -9.56 10.92
N LYS A 327 10.61 -9.52 11.72
CA LYS A 327 10.41 -10.49 12.83
C LYS A 327 10.44 -11.93 12.33
N ALA A 328 9.71 -12.21 11.24
CA ALA A 328 9.68 -13.54 10.64
C ALA A 328 11.07 -13.99 10.15
N LEU A 329 11.84 -13.10 9.50
CA LEU A 329 13.20 -13.37 9.05
C LEU A 329 14.16 -13.65 10.21
N ASN A 330 13.93 -13.05 11.38
CA ASN A 330 14.70 -13.31 12.61
C ASN A 330 14.23 -14.57 13.36
N GLY A 331 13.18 -15.25 12.88
CA GLY A 331 12.58 -16.41 13.56
C GLY A 331 11.77 -16.04 14.81
N GLU A 332 11.33 -14.82 14.92
CA GLU A 332 10.48 -14.33 16.00
C GLU A 332 9.01 -14.68 15.75
N ALA A 333 8.23 -14.79 16.82
CA ALA A 333 6.81 -15.08 16.71
C ALA A 333 6.03 -13.90 16.13
N LEU A 334 5.12 -14.18 15.20
CA LEU A 334 4.17 -13.21 14.67
C LEU A 334 2.89 -13.19 15.52
N GLU A 335 2.26 -12.02 15.60
CA GLU A 335 0.85 -11.91 15.95
C GLU A 335 0.01 -12.26 14.73
N ASN A 336 -1.21 -12.73 14.93
CA ASN A 336 -2.08 -13.10 13.80
C ASN A 336 -2.51 -11.86 13.02
N TYR A 337 -2.79 -10.74 13.71
CA TYR A 337 -3.27 -9.50 13.14
C TYR A 337 -2.52 -8.30 13.71
N TYR A 338 -2.13 -7.38 12.83
CA TYR A 338 -1.53 -6.08 13.16
C TYR A 338 -2.46 -4.99 12.64
N TRP A 339 -3.17 -4.35 13.55
CA TRP A 339 -4.15 -3.31 13.22
C TRP A 339 -3.54 -1.91 13.30
N VAL A 340 -3.82 -1.10 12.29
CA VAL A 340 -3.49 0.32 12.25
C VAL A 340 -4.79 1.11 12.15
N ASP A 341 -5.03 2.00 13.12
CA ASP A 341 -6.28 2.75 13.20
C ASP A 341 -6.44 3.76 12.06
N TYR A 342 -7.68 3.94 11.63
CA TYR A 342 -8.06 5.06 10.79
C TYR A 342 -8.13 6.37 11.58
N VAL A 343 -8.06 7.53 10.88
CA VAL A 343 -8.23 8.86 11.47
C VAL A 343 -9.21 9.68 10.64
N LYS A 344 -10.17 10.34 11.29
CA LYS A 344 -11.09 11.29 10.60
C LYS A 344 -10.32 12.51 10.13
N VAL A 345 -10.57 12.91 8.88
CA VAL A 345 -10.01 14.12 8.26
C VAL A 345 -11.15 14.98 7.75
N ASP A 346 -11.62 15.87 8.60
CA ASP A 346 -12.56 16.93 8.30
C ASP A 346 -11.91 18.31 8.55
N ALA A 347 -12.64 19.38 8.43
CA ALA A 347 -12.12 20.73 8.64
C ALA A 347 -11.46 20.91 10.02
N SER A 348 -11.90 20.19 11.06
CA SER A 348 -11.36 20.29 12.42
C SER A 348 -9.99 19.61 12.58
N TYR A 349 -9.64 18.71 11.67
CA TYR A 349 -8.34 18.01 11.66
C TYR A 349 -7.15 18.97 11.50
N PHE A 350 -7.36 20.06 10.80
CA PHE A 350 -6.31 21.04 10.48
C PHE A 350 -6.22 22.22 11.49
N GLY A 351 -7.11 22.33 12.42
CA GLY A 351 -7.07 23.30 13.53
C GLY A 351 -7.82 24.58 13.26
#